data_ed70946f7fd50f1445df5f5818c0563a
#
_entry.id   ed70946f7fd50f1445df5f5818c0563a
#
_cell.length_a   1.000
_cell.length_b   1.000
_cell.length_c   1.000
_cell.angle_alpha   90.00
_cell.angle_beta   90.00
_cell.angle_gamma   90.00
#
_symmetry.space_group_name_H-M   'P 1'
#
loop_
_entity.id
_entity.type
_entity.pdbx_description
1 polymer ?
#
loop_
_entity_poly.entity_id
_entity_poly.type
_entity_poly.pdbx_seq_one_letter_code
_entity_poly.pdbx_strand_id
1 'polypeptide(L)'
;MTGAAPDPAEQFREACRAWLSKSPSRDTRVNYAHDLNEFLAFMGLDGDHPERLVAVRPHHVAAWRDRLREGGLTSSSIRRKMTVLRSLFSYLQTYGYMGVNPAHSDFVAAPAVPRDGKTVGLSPEDCRRLLDAPPSDPTGIRDRALLAVLAYTGCRVGELTRLTVGGYKQTGTHRVLEVFGKGGKERQVPLHPEAVERVEEWIDAAHIRGELRGPLFRPSRSARGGGRDGFAPRPMTRRAVQRLTEGYVRRLNLDPNVTVHSLRVTALTTARERGSDIIDLQEFAGHADPRTTLTYIRSRDRLSKSPAYVLRY
;
A
#
# COMPACT_ATOMS: atom_id res chain seq x y z
N MET A 1 43.44 -18.86 23.66
CA MET A 1 42.04 -19.25 23.40
C MET A 1 41.82 -19.20 21.89
N THR A 2 42.06 -20.30 21.21
CA THR A 2 41.81 -20.44 19.77
C THR A 2 40.30 -20.62 19.60
N GLY A 3 39.58 -19.51 19.31
CA GLY A 3 38.19 -19.60 18.89
C GLY A 3 38.15 -20.41 17.60
N ALA A 4 37.38 -21.48 17.55
CA ALA A 4 37.12 -22.23 16.32
C ALA A 4 36.56 -21.24 15.28
N ALA A 5 37.03 -21.28 14.04
CA ALA A 5 36.47 -20.48 12.96
C ALA A 5 34.97 -20.80 12.85
N PRO A 6 34.10 -19.79 12.77
CA PRO A 6 32.67 -20.04 12.73
C PRO A 6 32.31 -20.89 11.50
N ASP A 7 31.35 -21.81 11.70
CA ASP A 7 30.84 -22.71 10.65
C ASP A 7 30.37 -21.88 9.42
N PRO A 8 30.91 -22.18 8.23
CA PRO A 8 30.51 -21.45 7.01
C PRO A 8 28.99 -21.48 6.75
N ALA A 9 28.31 -22.55 7.12
CA ALA A 9 26.87 -22.68 7.01
C ALA A 9 26.15 -21.72 7.98
N GLU A 10 26.66 -21.56 9.21
CA GLU A 10 26.11 -20.61 10.18
C GLU A 10 26.33 -19.16 9.72
N GLN A 11 27.52 -18.83 9.21
CA GLN A 11 27.79 -17.52 8.63
C GLN A 11 26.83 -17.18 7.49
N PHE A 12 26.53 -18.15 6.64
CA PHE A 12 25.57 -17.96 5.53
C PHE A 12 24.15 -17.73 6.06
N ARG A 13 23.72 -18.52 7.06
CA ARG A 13 22.41 -18.31 7.72
C ARG A 13 22.31 -16.93 8.36
N GLU A 14 23.38 -16.50 9.01
CA GLU A 14 23.44 -15.15 9.60
C GLU A 14 23.37 -14.05 8.53
N ALA A 15 24.03 -14.22 7.40
CA ALA A 15 23.94 -13.30 6.27
C ALA A 15 22.50 -13.18 5.72
N CYS A 16 21.77 -14.28 5.61
CA CYS A 16 20.36 -14.27 5.21
C CYS A 16 19.47 -13.53 6.23
N ARG A 17 19.70 -13.74 7.54
CA ARG A 17 19.00 -13.02 8.61
C ARG A 17 19.32 -11.51 8.57
N ALA A 18 20.59 -11.16 8.38
CA ALA A 18 21.04 -9.78 8.26
C ALA A 18 20.42 -9.08 7.04
N TRP A 19 20.34 -9.77 5.89
CA TRP A 19 19.65 -9.25 4.72
C TRP A 19 18.16 -8.95 4.99
N LEU A 20 17.44 -9.83 5.69
CA LEU A 20 16.05 -9.60 6.06
C LEU A 20 15.91 -8.40 6.99
N SER A 21 16.81 -8.25 7.97
CA SER A 21 16.78 -7.15 8.94
C SER A 21 17.20 -5.80 8.36
N LYS A 22 17.85 -5.77 7.19
CA LYS A 22 18.20 -4.54 6.45
C LYS A 22 17.00 -3.63 6.22
N SER A 23 15.79 -4.18 6.05
CA SER A 23 14.58 -3.38 5.88
C SER A 23 14.04 -2.93 7.24
N PRO A 24 13.83 -1.61 7.48
CA PRO A 24 13.20 -1.13 8.71
C PRO A 24 11.72 -1.52 8.81
N SER A 25 11.07 -1.81 7.68
CA SER A 25 9.66 -2.15 7.62
C SER A 25 9.40 -3.61 7.95
N ARG A 26 8.63 -3.87 9.02
CA ARG A 26 8.19 -5.22 9.38
C ARG A 26 7.44 -5.92 8.24
N ASP A 27 6.51 -5.20 7.58
CA ASP A 27 5.73 -5.76 6.47
C ASP A 27 6.64 -6.18 5.30
N THR A 28 7.69 -5.38 5.01
CA THR A 28 8.67 -5.74 3.97
C THR A 28 9.43 -6.99 4.35
N ARG A 29 9.88 -7.10 5.60
CA ARG A 29 10.61 -8.31 6.08
C ARG A 29 9.75 -9.57 5.98
N VAL A 30 8.49 -9.48 6.42
CA VAL A 30 7.53 -10.61 6.34
C VAL A 30 7.30 -11.03 4.90
N ASN A 31 7.08 -10.07 3.99
CA ASN A 31 6.87 -10.38 2.57
C ASN A 31 8.13 -10.96 1.92
N TYR A 32 9.30 -10.47 2.26
CA TYR A 32 10.58 -10.98 1.74
C TYR A 32 10.84 -12.41 2.22
N ALA A 33 10.61 -12.67 3.51
CA ALA A 33 10.71 -14.01 4.06
C ALA A 33 9.73 -14.99 3.39
N HIS A 34 8.49 -14.56 3.17
CA HIS A 34 7.49 -15.37 2.48
C HIS A 34 7.91 -15.72 1.04
N ASP A 35 8.34 -14.71 0.27
CA ASP A 35 8.77 -14.93 -1.11
C ASP A 35 10.03 -15.80 -1.20
N LEU A 36 10.96 -15.67 -0.24
CA LEU A 36 12.14 -16.51 -0.15
C LEU A 36 11.76 -17.96 0.17
N ASN A 37 10.90 -18.17 1.17
CA ASN A 37 10.45 -19.51 1.55
C ASN A 37 9.72 -20.23 0.41
N GLU A 38 8.93 -19.48 -0.40
CA GLU A 38 8.28 -20.04 -1.58
C GLU A 38 9.29 -20.48 -2.65
N PHE A 39 10.38 -19.72 -2.84
CA PHE A 39 11.46 -20.11 -3.73
C PHE A 39 12.25 -21.32 -3.19
N LEU A 40 12.55 -21.34 -1.89
CA LEU A 40 13.21 -22.49 -1.24
C LEU A 40 12.38 -23.77 -1.41
N ALA A 41 11.07 -23.68 -1.17
CA ALA A 41 10.15 -24.80 -1.37
C ALA A 41 10.12 -25.28 -2.84
N PHE A 42 10.15 -24.37 -3.81
CA PHE A 42 10.27 -24.71 -5.23
C PHE A 42 11.57 -25.48 -5.55
N MET A 43 12.67 -25.06 -4.90
CA MET A 43 13.98 -25.73 -5.05
C MET A 43 14.09 -27.04 -4.27
N GLY A 44 13.08 -27.45 -3.50
CA GLY A 44 13.17 -28.57 -2.58
C GLY A 44 14.19 -28.35 -1.44
N LEU A 45 14.43 -27.08 -1.10
CA LEU A 45 15.35 -26.69 -0.05
C LEU A 45 14.56 -26.39 1.23
N ASP A 46 15.17 -26.77 2.35
CA ASP A 46 14.67 -26.44 3.67
C ASP A 46 15.03 -24.98 4.05
N GLY A 47 14.13 -24.29 4.72
CA GLY A 47 14.38 -22.96 5.28
C GLY A 47 15.47 -22.94 6.35
N ASP A 48 15.74 -24.08 6.97
CA ASP A 48 16.80 -24.24 7.98
C ASP A 48 18.21 -24.40 7.36
N HIS A 49 18.28 -24.65 6.04
CA HIS A 49 19.52 -24.83 5.29
C HIS A 49 19.67 -23.84 4.12
N PRO A 50 19.60 -22.51 4.37
CA PRO A 50 19.70 -21.51 3.31
C PRO A 50 21.08 -21.47 2.64
N GLU A 51 22.13 -22.04 3.23
CA GLU A 51 23.46 -22.19 2.63
C GLU A 51 23.44 -23.00 1.33
N ARG A 52 22.44 -23.86 1.13
CA ARG A 52 22.25 -24.61 -0.13
C ARG A 52 21.88 -23.69 -1.31
N LEU A 53 21.48 -22.43 -1.06
CA LEU A 53 21.28 -21.43 -2.09
C LEU A 53 22.54 -21.14 -2.93
N VAL A 54 23.74 -21.50 -2.46
CA VAL A 54 25.00 -21.41 -3.22
C VAL A 54 24.94 -22.27 -4.50
N ALA A 55 24.15 -23.34 -4.50
CA ALA A 55 23.96 -24.20 -5.67
C ALA A 55 22.96 -23.64 -6.72
N VAL A 56 22.27 -22.56 -6.41
CA VAL A 56 21.30 -21.95 -7.34
C VAL A 56 22.01 -21.40 -8.57
N ARG A 57 21.46 -21.68 -9.74
CA ARG A 57 21.94 -21.20 -11.05
C ARG A 57 20.84 -20.41 -11.75
N PRO A 58 21.17 -19.58 -12.76
CA PRO A 58 20.18 -18.77 -13.48
C PRO A 58 18.99 -19.57 -14.03
N HIS A 59 19.20 -20.80 -14.52
CA HIS A 59 18.12 -21.63 -15.05
C HIS A 59 17.10 -22.04 -13.96
N HIS A 60 17.51 -22.20 -12.69
CA HIS A 60 16.57 -22.46 -11.59
C HIS A 60 15.67 -21.26 -11.34
N VAL A 61 16.22 -20.05 -11.38
CA VAL A 61 15.45 -18.81 -11.22
C VAL A 61 14.49 -18.60 -12.41
N ALA A 62 14.93 -18.92 -13.62
CA ALA A 62 14.09 -18.89 -14.81
C ALA A 62 12.94 -19.91 -14.71
N ALA A 63 13.23 -21.15 -14.32
CA ALA A 63 12.21 -22.18 -14.13
C ALA A 63 11.17 -21.77 -13.07
N TRP A 64 11.62 -21.17 -11.96
CA TRP A 64 10.68 -20.66 -10.95
C TRP A 64 9.79 -19.54 -11.49
N ARG A 65 10.37 -18.57 -12.22
CA ARG A 65 9.61 -17.51 -12.91
C ARG A 65 8.52 -18.11 -13.79
N ASP A 66 8.86 -19.12 -14.58
CA ASP A 66 7.94 -19.74 -15.54
C ASP A 66 6.87 -20.56 -14.81
N ARG A 67 7.24 -21.30 -13.77
CA ARG A 67 6.29 -21.97 -12.85
C ARG A 67 5.28 -21.01 -12.23
N LEU A 68 5.73 -19.82 -11.79
CA LEU A 68 4.83 -18.80 -11.24
C LEU A 68 3.86 -18.28 -12.30
N ARG A 69 4.30 -18.17 -13.55
CA ARG A 69 3.46 -17.75 -14.68
C ARG A 69 2.42 -18.82 -15.02
N GLU A 70 2.82 -20.07 -15.10
CA GLU A 70 1.92 -21.22 -15.29
C GLU A 70 0.89 -21.33 -14.17
N GLY A 71 1.27 -21.02 -12.95
CA GLY A 71 0.39 -20.93 -11.78
C GLY A 71 -0.56 -19.72 -11.81
N GLY A 72 -0.60 -18.92 -12.88
CA GLY A 72 -1.53 -17.82 -13.07
C GLY A 72 -1.16 -16.52 -12.32
N LEU A 73 0.06 -16.39 -11.80
CA LEU A 73 0.48 -15.15 -11.14
C LEU A 73 0.63 -14.01 -12.17
N THR A 74 0.24 -12.79 -11.75
CA THR A 74 0.39 -11.61 -12.60
C THR A 74 1.86 -11.24 -12.80
N SER A 75 2.20 -10.63 -13.96
CA SER A 75 3.54 -10.13 -14.26
C SER A 75 4.12 -9.23 -13.18
N SER A 76 3.27 -8.41 -12.53
CA SER A 76 3.69 -7.53 -11.43
C SER A 76 4.07 -8.32 -10.17
N SER A 77 3.32 -9.37 -9.83
CA SER A 77 3.62 -10.26 -8.70
C SER A 77 4.92 -11.04 -8.93
N ILE A 78 5.10 -11.59 -10.14
CA ILE A 78 6.32 -12.30 -10.52
C ILE A 78 7.53 -11.35 -10.47
N ARG A 79 7.43 -10.15 -11.05
CA ARG A 79 8.50 -9.14 -11.00
C ARG A 79 8.89 -8.79 -9.56
N ARG A 80 7.91 -8.62 -8.66
CA ARG A 80 8.15 -8.35 -7.24
C ARG A 80 8.94 -9.49 -6.59
N LYS A 81 8.51 -10.73 -6.79
CA LYS A 81 9.19 -11.93 -6.26
C LYS A 81 10.62 -12.04 -6.79
N MET A 82 10.83 -11.83 -8.08
CA MET A 82 12.19 -11.81 -8.66
C MET A 82 13.06 -10.68 -8.09
N THR A 83 12.47 -9.52 -7.76
CA THR A 83 13.19 -8.42 -7.12
C THR A 83 13.68 -8.82 -5.72
N VAL A 84 12.92 -9.62 -4.98
CA VAL A 84 13.33 -10.17 -3.68
C VAL A 84 14.56 -11.06 -3.85
N LEU A 85 14.53 -12.02 -4.78
CA LEU A 85 15.69 -12.89 -5.05
C LEU A 85 16.92 -12.10 -5.50
N ARG A 86 16.74 -11.13 -6.41
CA ARG A 86 17.83 -10.25 -6.84
C ARG A 86 18.48 -9.54 -5.67
N SER A 87 17.66 -8.99 -4.77
CA SER A 87 18.14 -8.31 -3.57
C SER A 87 18.92 -9.22 -2.64
N LEU A 88 18.43 -10.45 -2.41
CA LEU A 88 19.14 -11.44 -1.59
C LEU A 88 20.47 -11.83 -2.23
N PHE A 89 20.44 -12.29 -3.47
CA PHE A 89 21.65 -12.76 -4.14
C PHE A 89 22.68 -11.64 -4.37
N SER A 90 22.26 -10.39 -4.61
CA SER A 90 23.19 -9.25 -4.61
C SER A 90 23.82 -9.02 -3.24
N TYR A 91 23.06 -9.16 -2.17
CA TYR A 91 23.59 -9.05 -0.81
C TYR A 91 24.64 -10.14 -0.54
N LEU A 92 24.31 -11.40 -0.84
CA LEU A 92 25.20 -12.53 -0.66
C LEU A 92 26.47 -12.43 -1.52
N GLN A 93 26.35 -11.91 -2.75
CA GLN A 93 27.49 -11.65 -3.64
C GLN A 93 28.39 -10.54 -3.08
N THR A 94 27.81 -9.45 -2.60
CA THR A 94 28.59 -8.31 -2.04
C THR A 94 29.43 -8.73 -0.83
N TYR A 95 28.91 -9.66 -0.03
CA TYR A 95 29.62 -10.15 1.15
C TYR A 95 30.46 -11.43 0.91
N GLY A 96 30.65 -11.80 -0.35
CA GLY A 96 31.54 -12.91 -0.73
C GLY A 96 30.98 -14.31 -0.55
N TYR A 97 29.70 -14.45 -0.20
CA TYR A 97 29.07 -15.77 -0.04
C TYR A 97 28.72 -16.44 -1.39
N MET A 98 28.66 -15.66 -2.45
CA MET A 98 28.39 -16.14 -3.81
C MET A 98 29.23 -15.36 -4.82
N GLY A 99 29.76 -16.05 -5.84
CA GLY A 99 30.53 -15.39 -6.90
C GLY A 99 29.66 -14.60 -7.90
N VAL A 100 28.41 -15.04 -8.12
CA VAL A 100 27.50 -14.45 -9.11
C VAL A 100 26.08 -14.41 -8.55
N ASN A 101 25.34 -13.35 -8.88
CA ASN A 101 23.91 -13.28 -8.61
C ASN A 101 23.12 -14.04 -9.69
N PRO A 102 22.57 -15.24 -9.40
CA PRO A 102 21.87 -16.05 -10.40
C PRO A 102 20.53 -15.43 -10.86
N ALA A 103 20.01 -14.45 -10.13
CA ALA A 103 18.77 -13.73 -10.47
C ALA A 103 19.03 -12.40 -11.19
N HIS A 104 20.30 -12.07 -11.53
CA HIS A 104 20.63 -10.82 -12.21
C HIS A 104 19.82 -10.67 -13.52
N SER A 105 19.50 -9.42 -13.89
CA SER A 105 18.69 -9.11 -15.07
C SER A 105 19.29 -9.61 -16.38
N ASP A 106 20.60 -9.65 -16.46
CA ASP A 106 21.34 -10.12 -17.65
C ASP A 106 21.18 -11.62 -17.87
N PHE A 107 20.94 -12.38 -16.81
CA PHE A 107 20.73 -13.83 -16.91
C PHE A 107 19.25 -14.21 -16.96
N VAL A 108 18.41 -13.51 -16.18
CA VAL A 108 16.98 -13.85 -16.08
C VAL A 108 16.14 -12.58 -16.18
N ALA A 109 15.50 -12.39 -17.33
CA ALA A 109 14.58 -11.28 -17.54
C ALA A 109 13.32 -11.43 -16.66
N ALA A 110 12.92 -10.35 -16.00
CA ALA A 110 11.62 -10.26 -15.34
C ALA A 110 10.52 -9.98 -16.39
N PRO A 111 9.28 -10.46 -16.18
CA PRO A 111 8.17 -10.16 -17.07
C PRO A 111 7.96 -8.64 -17.24
N ALA A 112 7.61 -8.22 -18.45
CA ALA A 112 7.18 -6.85 -18.68
C ALA A 112 5.88 -6.57 -17.90
N VAL A 113 5.85 -5.44 -17.21
CA VAL A 113 4.64 -4.95 -16.54
C VAL A 113 4.18 -3.72 -17.28
N PRO A 114 2.94 -3.70 -17.79
CA PRO A 114 2.39 -2.49 -18.39
C PRO A 114 2.49 -1.32 -17.43
N ARG A 115 2.91 -0.17 -17.94
CA ARG A 115 3.05 1.06 -17.13
C ARG A 115 1.71 1.70 -16.82
N ASP A 116 0.66 1.27 -17.50
CA ASP A 116 -0.68 1.80 -17.24
C ASP A 116 -1.23 1.19 -15.95
N GLY A 117 -1.52 2.06 -14.98
CA GLY A 117 -2.07 1.65 -13.70
C GLY A 117 -3.39 0.90 -13.91
N LYS A 118 -3.46 -0.34 -13.44
CA LYS A 118 -4.68 -1.17 -13.53
C LYS A 118 -5.79 -0.70 -12.59
N THR A 119 -5.50 0.23 -11.67
CA THR A 119 -6.49 0.69 -10.70
C THR A 119 -7.47 1.63 -11.37
N VAL A 120 -8.72 1.23 -11.38
CA VAL A 120 -9.83 2.03 -11.92
C VAL A 120 -10.15 3.14 -10.91
N GLY A 121 -10.20 4.39 -11.37
CA GLY A 121 -10.76 5.49 -10.58
C GLY A 121 -12.30 5.50 -10.75
N LEU A 122 -13.01 6.08 -9.79
CA LEU A 122 -14.47 6.24 -9.82
C LEU A 122 -14.85 7.51 -10.62
N SER A 123 -16.00 7.47 -11.29
CA SER A 123 -16.65 8.69 -11.75
C SER A 123 -17.03 9.59 -10.56
N PRO A 124 -17.19 10.90 -10.73
CA PRO A 124 -17.69 11.76 -9.65
C PRO A 124 -19.03 11.29 -9.08
N GLU A 125 -19.91 10.78 -9.91
CA GLU A 125 -21.22 10.25 -9.52
C GLU A 125 -21.07 8.98 -8.68
N ASP A 126 -20.30 8.00 -9.14
CA ASP A 126 -20.07 6.76 -8.40
C ASP A 126 -19.29 6.98 -7.10
N CYS A 127 -18.38 7.95 -7.10
CA CYS A 127 -17.70 8.36 -5.86
C CYS A 127 -18.71 8.90 -4.85
N ARG A 128 -19.62 9.77 -5.26
CA ARG A 128 -20.68 10.30 -4.40
C ARG A 128 -21.60 9.18 -3.89
N ARG A 129 -22.07 8.30 -4.77
CA ARG A 129 -22.87 7.13 -4.39
C ARG A 129 -22.17 6.27 -3.34
N LEU A 130 -20.86 6.08 -3.48
CA LEU A 130 -20.05 5.31 -2.52
C LEU A 130 -19.93 6.03 -1.17
N LEU A 131 -19.75 7.36 -1.17
CA LEU A 131 -19.65 8.15 0.05
C LEU A 131 -20.97 8.21 0.84
N ASP A 132 -22.11 8.11 0.17
CA ASP A 132 -23.45 8.20 0.75
C ASP A 132 -24.07 6.83 1.06
N ALA A 133 -23.44 5.73 0.62
CA ALA A 133 -23.94 4.37 0.81
C ALA A 133 -23.99 3.86 2.26
N PRO A 134 -23.10 4.30 3.18
CA PRO A 134 -23.15 3.79 4.55
C PRO A 134 -24.43 4.27 5.27
N PRO A 135 -25.07 3.39 6.07
CA PRO A 135 -26.29 3.72 6.81
C PRO A 135 -26.05 4.79 7.91
N SER A 136 -27.13 5.25 8.54
CA SER A 136 -27.07 6.26 9.60
C SER A 136 -26.86 5.69 11.01
N ASP A 137 -26.58 4.38 11.14
CA ASP A 137 -26.18 3.78 12.41
C ASP A 137 -24.72 4.17 12.76
N PRO A 138 -24.26 3.99 14.02
CA PRO A 138 -22.92 4.39 14.43
C PRO A 138 -21.79 3.78 13.59
N THR A 139 -21.97 2.57 13.06
CA THR A 139 -21.00 1.91 12.16
C THR A 139 -20.99 2.61 10.80
N GLY A 140 -22.15 2.94 10.26
CA GLY A 140 -22.25 3.65 9.00
C GLY A 140 -21.75 5.10 9.08
N ILE A 141 -21.97 5.81 10.20
CA ILE A 141 -21.37 7.13 10.45
C ILE A 141 -19.85 7.06 10.39
N ARG A 142 -19.23 6.06 11.07
CA ARG A 142 -17.79 5.80 10.95
C ARG A 142 -17.37 5.57 9.51
N ASP A 143 -18.07 4.71 8.81
CA ASP A 143 -17.71 4.28 7.45
C ASP A 143 -17.81 5.45 6.47
N ARG A 144 -18.81 6.31 6.64
CA ARG A 144 -19.02 7.55 5.89
C ARG A 144 -17.85 8.52 6.06
N ALA A 145 -17.43 8.76 7.31
CA ALA A 145 -16.28 9.58 7.62
C ALA A 145 -14.98 9.01 7.05
N LEU A 146 -14.78 7.69 7.18
CA LEU A 146 -13.61 6.98 6.69
C LEU A 146 -13.49 7.07 5.16
N LEU A 147 -14.58 6.81 4.43
CA LEU A 147 -14.62 6.89 2.97
C LEU A 147 -14.40 8.33 2.49
N ALA A 148 -14.98 9.33 3.18
CA ALA A 148 -14.77 10.75 2.88
C ALA A 148 -13.29 11.14 3.05
N VAL A 149 -12.66 10.75 4.15
CA VAL A 149 -11.22 11.00 4.35
C VAL A 149 -10.40 10.39 3.22
N LEU A 150 -10.66 9.15 2.80
CA LEU A 150 -9.95 8.53 1.68
C LEU A 150 -10.16 9.28 0.36
N ALA A 151 -11.40 9.68 0.06
CA ALA A 151 -11.76 10.32 -1.20
C ALA A 151 -11.24 11.77 -1.29
N TYR A 152 -11.30 12.53 -0.19
CA TYR A 152 -10.92 13.94 -0.18
C TYR A 152 -9.44 14.20 0.14
N THR A 153 -8.72 13.23 0.72
CA THR A 153 -7.28 13.39 1.01
C THR A 153 -6.39 12.53 0.12
N GLY A 154 -6.95 11.53 -0.55
CA GLY A 154 -6.16 10.58 -1.31
C GLY A 154 -5.13 9.83 -0.45
N CYS A 155 -5.24 9.80 0.87
CA CYS A 155 -4.28 9.11 1.74
C CYS A 155 -4.27 7.59 1.48
N ARG A 156 -3.13 6.96 1.76
CA ARG A 156 -3.03 5.50 1.66
C ARG A 156 -3.78 4.84 2.80
N VAL A 157 -4.34 3.65 2.57
CA VAL A 157 -5.04 2.89 3.62
C VAL A 157 -4.18 2.69 4.88
N GLY A 158 -2.86 2.50 4.73
CA GLY A 158 -1.96 2.40 5.87
C GLY A 158 -1.71 3.73 6.60
N GLU A 159 -1.89 4.85 5.94
CA GLU A 159 -1.88 6.19 6.55
C GLU A 159 -3.18 6.42 7.30
N LEU A 160 -4.32 6.15 6.68
CA LEU A 160 -5.65 6.23 7.30
C LEU A 160 -5.72 5.46 8.63
N THR A 161 -5.25 4.21 8.66
CA THR A 161 -5.32 3.37 9.88
C THR A 161 -4.43 3.84 11.02
N ARG A 162 -3.53 4.81 10.76
CA ARG A 162 -2.66 5.42 11.79
C ARG A 162 -3.10 6.81 12.23
N LEU A 163 -4.19 7.35 11.65
CA LEU A 163 -4.72 8.63 12.10
C LEU A 163 -5.16 8.56 13.56
N THR A 164 -4.84 9.61 14.28
CA THR A 164 -5.26 9.78 15.69
C THR A 164 -6.28 10.90 15.80
N VAL A 165 -7.04 10.91 16.87
CA VAL A 165 -8.01 11.99 17.16
C VAL A 165 -7.29 13.33 17.26
N GLY A 166 -6.14 13.40 17.95
CA GLY A 166 -5.34 14.64 18.08
C GLY A 166 -4.65 15.08 16.80
N GLY A 167 -4.45 14.15 15.83
CA GLY A 167 -3.97 14.48 14.48
C GLY A 167 -5.02 15.16 13.61
N TYR A 168 -6.28 15.12 13.98
CA TYR A 168 -7.34 15.94 13.41
C TYR A 168 -7.45 17.26 14.18
N LYS A 169 -6.94 18.33 13.59
CA LYS A 169 -6.78 19.61 14.30
C LYS A 169 -7.06 20.82 13.44
N GLN A 170 -7.17 21.97 14.09
CA GLN A 170 -7.25 23.28 13.42
C GLN A 170 -5.83 23.81 13.17
N THR A 171 -5.58 24.29 11.94
CA THR A 171 -4.35 25.02 11.58
C THR A 171 -4.76 26.26 10.77
N GLY A 172 -4.60 27.44 11.38
CA GLY A 172 -5.17 28.66 10.83
C GLY A 172 -6.69 28.54 10.66
N THR A 173 -7.18 28.77 9.45
CA THR A 173 -8.62 28.66 9.10
C THR A 173 -9.00 27.24 8.64
N HIS A 174 -8.04 26.32 8.54
CA HIS A 174 -8.26 25.01 7.93
C HIS A 174 -8.34 23.88 8.98
N ARG A 175 -9.25 22.95 8.78
CA ARG A 175 -9.20 21.64 9.42
C ARG A 175 -8.23 20.74 8.66
N VAL A 176 -7.27 20.15 9.35
CA VAL A 176 -6.22 19.31 8.74
C VAL A 176 -6.13 17.96 9.42
N LEU A 177 -5.61 16.99 8.67
CA LEU A 177 -5.16 15.69 9.21
C LEU A 177 -3.64 15.63 9.17
N GLU A 178 -3.02 15.25 10.29
CA GLU A 178 -1.62 14.84 10.33
C GLU A 178 -1.48 13.41 9.79
N VAL A 179 -0.79 13.29 8.68
CA VAL A 179 -0.64 12.03 7.97
C VAL A 179 0.82 11.60 8.00
N PHE A 180 1.08 10.42 8.56
CA PHE A 180 2.42 9.84 8.62
C PHE A 180 2.64 8.87 7.45
N GLY A 181 3.50 9.29 6.53
CA GLY A 181 3.87 8.55 5.32
C GLY A 181 4.93 7.45 5.56
N LYS A 182 5.45 6.92 4.47
CA LYS A 182 6.56 5.96 4.49
C LYS A 182 7.84 6.63 5.01
N GLY A 183 8.54 5.97 5.93
CA GLY A 183 9.78 6.51 6.53
C GLY A 183 9.55 7.58 7.60
N GLY A 184 8.34 7.69 8.16
CA GLY A 184 8.03 8.66 9.23
C GLY A 184 7.84 10.09 8.74
N LYS A 185 7.80 10.33 7.43
CA LYS A 185 7.53 11.69 6.90
C LYS A 185 6.11 12.10 7.27
N GLU A 186 6.02 13.21 7.97
CA GLU A 186 4.77 13.86 8.36
C GLU A 186 4.35 14.87 7.30
N ARG A 187 3.05 14.94 7.03
CA ARG A 187 2.44 16.01 6.26
C ARG A 187 1.06 16.36 6.83
N GLN A 188 0.69 17.62 6.72
CA GLN A 188 -0.67 18.07 7.02
C GLN A 188 -1.48 18.11 5.71
N VAL A 189 -2.64 17.47 5.74
CA VAL A 189 -3.54 17.44 4.58
C VAL A 189 -4.82 18.19 4.97
N PRO A 190 -5.15 19.31 4.31
CA PRO A 190 -6.38 20.02 4.57
C PRO A 190 -7.59 19.18 4.16
N LEU A 191 -8.65 19.25 4.94
CA LEU A 191 -9.89 18.54 4.68
C LEU A 191 -10.92 19.44 3.98
N HIS A 192 -11.57 18.87 2.98
CA HIS A 192 -12.75 19.45 2.38
C HIS A 192 -13.88 19.59 3.43
N PRO A 193 -14.70 20.68 3.41
CA PRO A 193 -15.77 20.88 4.40
C PRO A 193 -16.67 19.66 4.59
N GLU A 194 -17.08 18.99 3.53
CA GLU A 194 -17.90 17.78 3.59
C GLU A 194 -17.22 16.63 4.35
N ALA A 195 -15.89 16.49 4.23
CA ALA A 195 -15.16 15.49 5.01
C ALA A 195 -15.01 15.92 6.48
N VAL A 196 -14.92 17.23 6.74
CA VAL A 196 -14.93 17.78 8.12
C VAL A 196 -16.23 17.43 8.82
N GLU A 197 -17.37 17.71 8.21
CA GLU A 197 -18.69 17.42 8.78
C GLU A 197 -18.83 15.93 9.15
N ARG A 198 -18.44 15.04 8.25
CA ARG A 198 -18.52 13.58 8.47
C ARG A 198 -17.56 13.10 9.55
N VAL A 199 -16.36 13.71 9.67
CA VAL A 199 -15.40 13.35 10.72
C VAL A 199 -15.86 13.86 12.07
N GLU A 200 -16.44 15.07 12.16
CA GLU A 200 -17.02 15.62 13.40
C GLU A 200 -18.19 14.76 13.87
N GLU A 201 -19.13 14.40 12.97
CA GLU A 201 -20.24 13.49 13.28
C GLU A 201 -19.73 12.15 13.84
N TRP A 202 -18.67 11.60 13.24
CA TRP A 202 -18.05 10.36 13.72
C TRP A 202 -17.42 10.51 15.10
N ILE A 203 -16.64 11.57 15.33
CA ILE A 203 -15.97 11.82 16.63
C ILE A 203 -17.00 11.91 17.74
N ASP A 204 -18.13 12.58 17.47
CA ASP A 204 -19.22 12.74 18.45
C ASP A 204 -19.98 11.43 18.67
N ALA A 205 -20.35 10.73 17.60
CA ALA A 205 -21.03 9.43 17.68
C ALA A 205 -20.21 8.34 18.38
N ALA A 206 -18.88 8.42 18.29
CA ALA A 206 -17.96 7.49 18.96
C ALA A 206 -17.55 7.93 20.36
N HIS A 207 -17.91 9.16 20.79
CA HIS A 207 -17.51 9.78 22.08
C HIS A 207 -15.99 9.80 22.31
N ILE A 208 -15.20 10.08 21.26
CA ILE A 208 -13.73 9.99 21.29
C ILE A 208 -13.01 11.32 21.31
N ARG A 209 -13.72 12.45 21.33
CA ARG A 209 -13.16 13.81 21.22
C ARG A 209 -12.01 14.08 22.20
N GLY A 210 -12.09 13.57 23.42
CA GLY A 210 -11.05 13.73 24.45
C GLY A 210 -9.86 12.75 24.33
N GLU A 211 -9.95 11.74 23.49
CA GLU A 211 -8.93 10.69 23.37
C GLU A 211 -7.84 11.03 22.35
N LEU A 212 -7.14 12.15 22.52
CA LEU A 212 -6.23 12.72 21.53
C LEU A 212 -5.17 11.73 20.98
N ARG A 213 -4.67 10.83 21.82
CA ARG A 213 -3.71 9.78 21.41
C ARG A 213 -4.38 8.54 20.84
N GLY A 214 -5.69 8.44 20.96
CA GLY A 214 -6.47 7.31 20.45
C GLY A 214 -6.57 7.30 18.93
N PRO A 215 -6.82 6.12 18.33
CA PRO A 215 -7.02 6.03 16.88
C PRO A 215 -8.31 6.74 16.49
N LEU A 216 -8.27 7.47 15.36
CA LEU A 216 -9.44 8.16 14.81
C LEU A 216 -10.48 7.16 14.33
N PHE A 217 -10.08 6.12 13.60
CA PHE A 217 -11.00 5.09 13.11
C PHE A 217 -10.83 3.76 13.84
N ARG A 218 -11.91 3.30 14.46
CA ARG A 218 -11.96 2.13 15.36
C ARG A 218 -12.86 1.04 14.81
N PRO A 219 -12.52 -0.25 14.96
CA PRO A 219 -13.41 -1.34 14.62
C PRO A 219 -14.58 -1.44 15.61
N SER A 220 -15.74 -1.86 15.12
CA SER A 220 -16.85 -2.23 15.99
C SER A 220 -16.44 -3.35 16.95
N ARG A 221 -16.92 -3.31 18.18
CA ARG A 221 -16.79 -4.43 19.12
C ARG A 221 -17.72 -5.56 18.65
N SER A 222 -17.26 -6.80 18.78
CA SER A 222 -18.12 -7.95 18.56
C SER A 222 -19.22 -7.99 19.63
N ALA A 223 -20.43 -8.35 19.25
CA ALA A 223 -21.58 -8.44 20.15
C ALA A 223 -21.36 -9.34 21.40
N ARG A 224 -20.35 -10.22 21.37
CA ARG A 224 -19.93 -11.05 22.52
C ARG A 224 -19.17 -10.27 23.62
N GLY A 225 -18.79 -9.02 23.37
CA GLY A 225 -17.94 -8.23 24.28
C GLY A 225 -18.66 -7.19 25.13
N GLY A 226 -20.00 -7.09 25.12
CA GLY A 226 -20.83 -6.36 26.11
C GLY A 226 -20.45 -4.91 26.41
N GLY A 227 -19.68 -4.21 25.56
CA GLY A 227 -19.29 -2.82 25.80
C GLY A 227 -20.37 -1.84 25.32
N ARG A 228 -20.72 -0.85 26.14
CA ARG A 228 -21.77 0.15 25.86
C ARG A 228 -21.48 1.03 24.63
N ASP A 229 -20.22 1.15 24.19
CA ASP A 229 -19.82 2.15 23.17
C ASP A 229 -19.57 1.60 21.77
N GLY A 230 -19.86 0.35 21.50
CA GLY A 230 -19.83 -0.24 20.14
C GLY A 230 -18.45 -0.31 19.45
N PHE A 231 -17.40 0.40 19.92
CA PHE A 231 -16.11 0.48 19.25
C PHE A 231 -14.93 0.11 20.17
N ALA A 232 -13.94 -0.60 19.61
CA ALA A 232 -12.75 -0.99 20.37
C ALA A 232 -11.69 0.12 20.31
N PRO A 233 -10.97 0.45 21.43
CA PRO A 233 -9.95 1.51 21.47
C PRO A 233 -8.64 1.08 20.78
N ARG A 234 -8.74 0.58 19.55
CA ARG A 234 -7.62 0.19 18.72
C ARG A 234 -7.87 0.60 17.27
N PRO A 235 -6.82 0.77 16.44
CA PRO A 235 -7.00 1.15 15.05
C PRO A 235 -7.69 0.04 14.23
N MET A 236 -8.40 0.44 13.19
CA MET A 236 -8.85 -0.49 12.16
C MET A 236 -7.64 -1.09 11.43
N THR A 237 -7.75 -2.34 11.01
CA THR A 237 -6.74 -2.96 10.15
C THR A 237 -6.94 -2.56 8.69
N ARG A 238 -5.87 -2.52 7.89
CA ARG A 238 -5.96 -2.29 6.44
C ARG A 238 -6.96 -3.23 5.77
N ARG A 239 -6.95 -4.51 6.17
CA ARG A 239 -7.87 -5.53 5.64
C ARG A 239 -9.33 -5.26 6.00
N ALA A 240 -9.59 -4.71 7.20
CA ALA A 240 -10.94 -4.32 7.60
C ALA A 240 -11.46 -3.16 6.73
N VAL A 241 -10.62 -2.15 6.47
CA VAL A 241 -10.96 -1.03 5.57
C VAL A 241 -11.19 -1.51 4.13
N GLN A 242 -10.37 -2.42 3.64
CA GLN A 242 -10.56 -3.02 2.31
C GLN A 242 -11.89 -3.77 2.20
N ARG A 243 -12.17 -4.68 3.13
CA ARG A 243 -13.44 -5.45 3.15
C ARG A 243 -14.68 -4.55 3.24
N LEU A 244 -14.59 -3.49 4.04
CA LEU A 244 -15.65 -2.49 4.16
C LEU A 244 -15.92 -1.84 2.80
N THR A 245 -14.88 -1.32 2.14
CA THR A 245 -15.00 -0.68 0.82
C THR A 245 -15.53 -1.66 -0.22
N GLU A 246 -15.00 -2.88 -0.29
CA GLU A 246 -15.48 -3.94 -1.19
C GLU A 246 -16.96 -4.29 -0.94
N GLY A 247 -17.40 -4.25 0.33
CA GLY A 247 -18.80 -4.48 0.70
C GLY A 247 -19.72 -3.41 0.12
N TYR A 248 -19.35 -2.14 0.19
CA TYR A 248 -20.13 -1.04 -0.42
C TYR A 248 -20.08 -1.07 -1.93
N VAL A 249 -18.93 -1.35 -2.54
CA VAL A 249 -18.77 -1.51 -3.99
C VAL A 249 -19.72 -2.55 -4.54
N ARG A 250 -19.79 -3.74 -3.90
CA ARG A 250 -20.74 -4.81 -4.29
C ARG A 250 -22.20 -4.40 -4.10
N ARG A 251 -22.53 -3.76 -2.98
CA ARG A 251 -23.92 -3.31 -2.67
C ARG A 251 -24.42 -2.32 -3.71
N LEU A 252 -23.54 -1.44 -4.19
CA LEU A 252 -23.86 -0.43 -5.19
C LEU A 252 -23.76 -0.93 -6.64
N ASN A 253 -23.36 -2.19 -6.84
CA ASN A 253 -23.10 -2.77 -8.14
C ASN A 253 -22.12 -1.94 -8.99
N LEU A 254 -21.05 -1.41 -8.34
CA LEU A 254 -19.96 -0.71 -9.01
C LEU A 254 -18.98 -1.70 -9.63
N ASP A 255 -18.04 -1.20 -10.46
CA ASP A 255 -16.97 -2.02 -11.04
C ASP A 255 -16.26 -2.82 -9.93
N PRO A 256 -16.20 -4.17 -10.01
CA PRO A 256 -15.58 -5.02 -9.00
C PRO A 256 -14.06 -4.78 -8.81
N ASN A 257 -13.42 -4.09 -9.75
CA ASN A 257 -12.02 -3.68 -9.64
C ASN A 257 -11.82 -2.42 -8.79
N VAL A 258 -12.89 -1.78 -8.34
CA VAL A 258 -12.83 -0.65 -7.41
C VAL A 258 -12.38 -1.14 -6.03
N THR A 259 -11.32 -0.53 -5.53
CA THR A 259 -10.69 -0.83 -4.24
C THR A 259 -10.51 0.46 -3.42
N VAL A 260 -10.04 0.35 -2.19
CA VAL A 260 -9.61 1.52 -1.40
C VAL A 260 -8.61 2.40 -2.18
N HIS A 261 -7.73 1.78 -2.97
CA HIS A 261 -6.76 2.52 -3.78
C HIS A 261 -7.40 3.32 -4.91
N SER A 262 -8.56 2.89 -5.39
CA SER A 262 -9.35 3.60 -6.40
C SER A 262 -9.81 4.99 -5.93
N LEU A 263 -10.13 5.16 -4.63
CA LEU A 263 -10.44 6.46 -4.05
C LEU A 263 -9.27 7.44 -4.16
N ARG A 264 -8.05 6.96 -3.94
CA ARG A 264 -6.85 7.77 -4.13
C ARG A 264 -6.62 8.14 -5.61
N VAL A 265 -6.83 7.18 -6.52
CA VAL A 265 -6.77 7.46 -7.97
C VAL A 265 -7.80 8.51 -8.34
N THR A 266 -9.03 8.39 -7.85
CA THR A 266 -10.12 9.34 -8.06
C THR A 266 -9.74 10.73 -7.56
N ALA A 267 -9.24 10.84 -6.31
CA ALA A 267 -8.85 12.12 -5.72
C ALA A 267 -7.80 12.85 -6.59
N LEU A 268 -6.72 12.15 -6.98
CA LEU A 268 -5.63 12.74 -7.76
C LEU A 268 -6.05 13.09 -9.19
N THR A 269 -6.83 12.22 -9.83
CA THR A 269 -7.32 12.44 -11.19
C THR A 269 -8.29 13.62 -11.23
N THR A 270 -9.27 13.65 -10.32
CA THR A 270 -10.25 14.73 -10.23
C THR A 270 -9.60 16.08 -9.90
N ALA A 271 -8.65 16.11 -8.96
CA ALA A 271 -7.92 17.33 -8.63
C ALA A 271 -7.13 17.84 -9.84
N ARG A 272 -6.48 16.94 -10.60
CA ARG A 272 -5.78 17.32 -11.84
C ARG A 272 -6.73 17.82 -12.92
N GLU A 273 -7.86 17.18 -13.10
CA GLU A 273 -8.90 17.60 -14.07
C GLU A 273 -9.49 18.97 -13.74
N ARG A 274 -9.49 19.33 -12.44
CA ARG A 274 -9.92 20.64 -11.93
C ARG A 274 -8.80 21.68 -11.89
N GLY A 275 -7.62 21.40 -12.46
CA GLY A 275 -6.55 22.37 -12.67
C GLY A 275 -5.43 22.37 -11.64
N SER A 276 -5.44 21.48 -10.65
CA SER A 276 -4.32 21.40 -9.69
C SER A 276 -2.99 21.11 -10.40
N ASP A 277 -1.90 21.76 -9.97
CA ASP A 277 -0.58 21.51 -10.51
C ASP A 277 -0.04 20.13 -10.11
N ILE A 278 0.93 19.62 -10.88
CA ILE A 278 1.56 18.30 -10.61
C ILE A 278 2.37 18.33 -9.32
N ILE A 279 3.00 19.46 -9.01
CA ILE A 279 3.81 19.62 -7.80
C ILE A 279 2.89 19.58 -6.57
N ASP A 280 1.79 20.33 -6.60
CA ASP A 280 0.79 20.32 -5.53
C ASP A 280 0.20 18.93 -5.33
N LEU A 281 -0.09 18.21 -6.42
CA LEU A 281 -0.58 16.84 -6.37
C LEU A 281 0.45 15.84 -5.81
N GLN A 282 1.74 16.07 -6.08
CA GLN A 282 2.82 15.26 -5.54
C GLN A 282 2.91 15.42 -4.02
N GLU A 283 2.86 16.65 -3.53
CA GLU A 283 2.87 16.99 -2.11
C GLU A 283 1.63 16.45 -1.41
N PHE A 284 0.46 16.74 -1.95
CA PHE A 284 -0.82 16.22 -1.46
C PHE A 284 -0.84 14.69 -1.34
N ALA A 285 -0.34 13.99 -2.36
CA ALA A 285 -0.23 12.54 -2.37
C ALA A 285 0.88 12.00 -1.46
N GLY A 286 1.85 12.81 -1.06
CA GLY A 286 3.06 12.38 -0.38
C GLY A 286 3.88 11.40 -1.23
N HIS A 287 4.09 11.72 -2.52
CA HIS A 287 4.94 10.94 -3.41
C HIS A 287 6.38 11.44 -3.34
N ALA A 288 7.32 10.55 -3.00
CA ALA A 288 8.74 10.87 -3.01
C ALA A 288 9.29 11.04 -4.44
N ASP A 289 8.69 10.34 -5.42
CA ASP A 289 9.08 10.39 -6.83
C ASP A 289 7.92 10.97 -7.67
N PRO A 290 8.15 12.07 -8.41
CA PRO A 290 7.17 12.67 -9.32
C PRO A 290 6.60 11.70 -10.34
N ARG A 291 7.39 10.71 -10.78
CA ARG A 291 6.95 9.67 -11.72
C ARG A 291 5.76 8.90 -11.19
N THR A 292 5.68 8.73 -9.87
CA THR A 292 4.53 8.07 -9.23
C THR A 292 3.26 8.91 -9.44
N THR A 293 3.32 10.23 -9.26
CA THR A 293 2.18 11.13 -9.50
C THR A 293 1.71 11.04 -10.95
N LEU A 294 2.65 11.07 -11.90
CA LEU A 294 2.34 10.95 -13.34
C LEU A 294 1.62 9.65 -13.71
N THR A 295 1.86 8.56 -12.98
CA THR A 295 1.18 7.28 -13.21
C THR A 295 -0.32 7.36 -12.90
N TYR A 296 -0.70 8.18 -11.90
CA TYR A 296 -2.11 8.41 -11.55
C TYR A 296 -2.83 9.40 -12.46
N ILE A 297 -2.09 10.37 -13.02
CA ILE A 297 -2.64 11.49 -13.80
C ILE A 297 -2.88 11.10 -15.27
N ARG A 298 -2.54 9.91 -15.69
CA ARG A 298 -2.82 9.45 -17.06
C ARG A 298 -4.32 9.42 -17.29
N SER A 299 -4.78 10.55 -17.82
CA SER A 299 -6.16 10.86 -18.16
C SER A 299 -6.87 9.68 -18.83
N ARG A 300 -8.10 9.41 -18.39
CA ARG A 300 -9.03 8.49 -19.06
C ARG A 300 -9.27 8.89 -20.53
N ASP A 301 -9.02 10.13 -20.83
CA ASP A 301 -9.33 10.72 -22.13
C ASP A 301 -8.09 11.34 -22.78
N ARG A 302 -7.16 10.47 -23.19
CA ARG A 302 -5.93 10.88 -23.88
C ARG A 302 -6.21 11.52 -25.25
N LEU A 303 -7.29 11.13 -25.89
CA LEU A 303 -7.61 11.62 -27.23
C LEU A 303 -8.18 13.03 -27.16
N SER A 304 -9.17 13.30 -26.34
CA SER A 304 -9.78 14.62 -26.21
C SER A 304 -8.84 15.69 -25.65
N LYS A 305 -7.81 15.30 -24.87
CA LYS A 305 -6.76 16.19 -24.33
C LYS A 305 -5.46 16.15 -25.12
N SER A 306 -5.50 15.70 -26.37
CA SER A 306 -4.31 15.68 -27.23
C SER A 306 -3.81 17.13 -27.46
N PRO A 307 -2.49 17.38 -27.31
CA PRO A 307 -1.90 18.66 -27.69
C PRO A 307 -2.22 19.10 -29.13
N ALA A 308 -2.54 18.13 -29.99
CA ALA A 308 -2.93 18.42 -31.36
C ALA A 308 -4.13 19.38 -31.48
N TYR A 309 -5.05 19.36 -30.51
CA TYR A 309 -6.23 20.23 -30.55
C TYR A 309 -5.97 21.70 -30.12
N VAL A 310 -4.81 21.98 -29.55
CA VAL A 310 -4.43 23.35 -29.13
C VAL A 310 -3.37 23.96 -30.04
N LEU A 311 -2.86 23.20 -31.02
CA LEU A 311 -1.92 23.74 -32.00
C LEU A 311 -2.67 24.64 -32.99
N ARG A 312 -2.18 25.87 -33.14
CA ARG A 312 -2.61 26.84 -34.15
C ARG A 312 -1.36 27.29 -34.90
N TYR A 313 -1.38 27.25 -36.22
CA TYR A 313 -0.30 27.70 -37.10
C TYR A 313 -0.73 28.96 -37.81
#